data_b0a9e4e0d6307ecdc433c2dd000d610d
#
_entry.id   b0a9e4e0d6307ecdc433c2dd000d610d
#
_cell.length_a   1.000
_cell.length_b   1.000
_cell.length_c   1.000
_cell.angle_alpha   90.00
_cell.angle_beta   90.00
_cell.angle_gamma   90.00
#
_symmetry.space_group_name_H-M   'P 1'
#
loop_
_entity.id
_entity.type
_entity.pdbx_description
1 polymer ?
#
loop_
_entity_poly.entity_id
_entity_poly.type
_entity_poly.pdbx_seq_one_letter_code
_entity_poly.pdbx_strand_id
1 'polypeptide(L)'
;MIASANDGANLLAEYFGGGTIEGGVAAMNAQVQALGLEHTHFANPHGISGDDHYTSCYDMAQILRWALTQPGFETIFTRLEMYTMAPTNVQPVTRYFSQQDKMRLSYSRYYIPAIRGSKIGYTNIARYSYVCLAEQNGVRLICVTMQSEMKTDKYNDVRTLLDYAFARYTGYTDLPSQGLTGEVEVVGGGGTLGKVTV
;
A
#
# COMPACT_ATOMS: atom_id res chain seq x y z
N MET A 1 -0.65 0.26 11.84
CA MET A 1 -0.93 -0.61 10.66
C MET A 1 -1.88 -1.74 11.03
N ILE A 2 -1.49 -2.71 11.87
CA ILE A 2 -2.26 -3.94 12.18
C ILE A 2 -3.68 -3.63 12.69
N ALA A 3 -3.81 -2.75 13.69
CA ALA A 3 -5.10 -2.39 14.29
C ALA A 3 -5.88 -1.33 13.49
N SER A 4 -5.27 -0.70 12.49
CA SER A 4 -5.87 0.44 11.78
C SER A 4 -6.37 1.56 12.73
N ALA A 5 -5.55 1.89 13.74
CA ALA A 5 -5.89 2.80 14.82
C ALA A 5 -5.88 4.26 14.34
N ASN A 6 -7.02 4.94 14.39
CA ASN A 6 -7.16 6.34 13.98
C ASN A 6 -6.44 7.30 14.94
N ASP A 7 -6.55 7.02 16.24
CA ASP A 7 -5.81 7.73 17.29
C ASP A 7 -4.30 7.62 17.13
N GLY A 8 -3.81 6.44 16.73
CA GLY A 8 -2.41 6.23 16.41
C GLY A 8 -1.96 7.03 15.17
N ALA A 9 -2.82 7.19 14.16
CA ALA A 9 -2.51 8.03 13.01
C ALA A 9 -2.44 9.53 13.41
N ASN A 10 -3.38 9.99 14.24
CA ASN A 10 -3.36 11.36 14.78
C ASN A 10 -2.09 11.63 15.59
N LEU A 11 -1.71 10.70 16.47
CA LEU A 11 -0.49 10.84 17.29
C LEU A 11 0.77 10.95 16.43
N LEU A 12 0.85 10.14 15.36
CA LEU A 12 1.99 10.22 14.44
C LEU A 12 2.00 11.54 13.67
N ALA A 13 0.82 12.00 13.22
CA ALA A 13 0.71 13.28 12.53
C ALA A 13 1.11 14.45 13.44
N GLU A 14 0.66 14.45 14.68
CA GLU A 14 1.04 15.47 15.67
C GLU A 14 2.55 15.46 15.94
N TYR A 15 3.11 14.26 16.16
CA TYR A 15 4.55 14.11 16.45
C TYR A 15 5.44 14.61 15.30
N PHE A 16 5.14 14.22 14.06
CA PHE A 16 5.92 14.63 12.89
C PHE A 16 5.50 15.99 12.33
N GLY A 17 4.34 16.50 12.73
CA GLY A 17 3.79 17.79 12.32
C GLY A 17 4.19 18.96 13.20
N GLY A 18 5.24 18.81 14.01
CA GLY A 18 5.72 19.91 14.89
C GLY A 18 4.79 20.18 16.08
N GLY A 19 4.07 19.16 16.55
CA GLY A 19 3.17 19.23 17.69
C GLY A 19 1.69 19.50 17.34
N THR A 20 1.33 19.44 16.05
CA THR A 20 -0.05 19.61 15.62
C THR A 20 -0.45 18.58 14.56
N ILE A 21 -1.71 18.13 14.55
CA ILE A 21 -2.25 17.23 13.52
C ILE A 21 -2.25 17.93 12.15
N GLU A 22 -2.59 19.21 12.12
CA GLU A 22 -2.59 20.04 10.91
C GLU A 22 -1.21 20.10 10.27
N GLY A 23 -0.15 20.23 11.08
CA GLY A 23 1.23 20.18 10.60
C GLY A 23 1.59 18.83 9.97
N GLY A 24 1.11 17.73 10.55
CA GLY A 24 1.25 16.40 9.98
C GLY A 24 0.50 16.23 8.66
N VAL A 25 -0.73 16.73 8.57
CA VAL A 25 -1.53 16.73 7.34
C VAL A 25 -0.86 17.59 6.25
N ALA A 26 -0.32 18.76 6.62
CA ALA A 26 0.44 19.61 5.70
C ALA A 26 1.67 18.87 5.15
N ALA A 27 2.41 18.13 5.99
CA ALA A 27 3.53 17.29 5.55
C ALA A 27 3.10 16.16 4.61
N MET A 28 1.94 15.51 4.86
CA MET A 28 1.37 14.51 3.95
C MET A 28 1.06 15.13 2.58
N ASN A 29 0.41 16.28 2.53
CA ASN A 29 0.08 16.96 1.27
C ASN A 29 1.33 17.50 0.55
N ALA A 30 2.34 17.95 1.28
CA ALA A 30 3.63 18.32 0.68
C ALA A 30 4.30 17.12 -0.01
N GLN A 31 4.19 15.90 0.58
CA GLN A 31 4.71 14.69 -0.04
C GLN A 31 3.90 14.28 -1.28
N VAL A 32 2.58 14.46 -1.28
CA VAL A 32 1.72 14.27 -2.45
C VAL A 32 2.18 15.15 -3.62
N GLN A 33 2.45 16.43 -3.35
CA GLN A 33 2.96 17.39 -4.34
C GLN A 33 4.36 16.99 -4.83
N ALA A 34 5.26 16.60 -3.93
CA ALA A 34 6.60 16.16 -4.29
C ALA A 34 6.62 14.91 -5.18
N LEU A 35 5.59 14.07 -5.07
CA LEU A 35 5.38 12.89 -5.94
C LEU A 35 4.66 13.22 -7.25
N GLY A 36 4.22 14.47 -7.45
CA GLY A 36 3.50 14.91 -8.65
C GLY A 36 2.09 14.31 -8.76
N LEU A 37 1.43 14.03 -7.62
CA LEU A 37 0.11 13.41 -7.60
C LEU A 37 -1.00 14.48 -7.64
N GLU A 38 -1.79 14.47 -8.69
CA GLU A 38 -2.77 15.54 -8.97
C GLU A 38 -4.18 15.22 -8.44
N HIS A 39 -4.44 13.95 -8.09
CA HIS A 39 -5.76 13.48 -7.69
C HIS A 39 -5.80 13.02 -6.22
N THR A 40 -4.97 13.63 -5.37
CA THR A 40 -4.90 13.29 -3.96
C THR A 40 -4.79 14.54 -3.09
N HIS A 41 -5.67 14.61 -2.08
CA HIS A 41 -5.59 15.57 -1.00
C HIS A 41 -6.00 14.91 0.31
N PHE A 42 -5.21 15.12 1.36
CA PHE A 42 -5.48 14.63 2.69
C PHE A 42 -6.00 15.75 3.59
N ALA A 43 -7.21 15.60 4.11
CA ALA A 43 -7.78 16.47 5.14
C ALA A 43 -7.51 15.98 6.57
N ASN A 44 -7.10 14.71 6.70
CA ASN A 44 -6.78 14.08 7.99
C ASN A 44 -5.80 12.90 7.80
N PRO A 45 -5.12 12.44 8.87
CA PRO A 45 -4.15 11.36 8.77
C PRO A 45 -4.75 9.94 8.86
N HIS A 46 -6.01 9.80 9.25
CA HIS A 46 -6.64 8.52 9.56
C HIS A 46 -7.58 7.99 8.48
N GLY A 47 -7.96 8.81 7.49
CA GLY A 47 -8.76 8.37 6.35
C GLY A 47 -10.28 8.34 6.57
N ILE A 48 -10.81 8.93 7.65
CA ILE A 48 -12.25 9.17 7.75
C ILE A 48 -12.64 10.20 6.70
N SER A 49 -13.69 9.90 5.94
CA SER A 49 -14.11 10.72 4.81
C SER A 49 -14.49 12.15 5.25
N GLY A 50 -14.13 13.11 4.42
CA GLY A 50 -14.47 14.51 4.50
C GLY A 50 -14.53 15.08 3.09
N ASP A 51 -15.15 16.25 2.92
CA ASP A 51 -15.42 16.84 1.60
C ASP A 51 -14.14 17.08 0.77
N ASP A 52 -13.02 17.32 1.45
CA ASP A 52 -11.73 17.61 0.85
C ASP A 52 -10.70 16.48 1.09
N HIS A 53 -11.17 15.25 1.31
CA HIS A 53 -10.32 14.08 1.52
C HIS A 53 -10.53 13.07 0.39
N TYR A 54 -9.65 13.09 -0.60
CA TYR A 54 -9.78 12.26 -1.80
C TYR A 54 -8.43 11.73 -2.30
N THR A 55 -8.51 10.67 -3.09
CA THR A 55 -7.37 10.08 -3.80
C THR A 55 -7.87 9.29 -5.01
N SER A 56 -6.95 8.82 -5.86
CA SER A 56 -7.21 7.87 -6.94
C SER A 56 -6.48 6.54 -6.71
N CYS A 57 -6.90 5.48 -7.41
CA CYS A 57 -6.19 4.20 -7.37
C CYS A 57 -4.74 4.34 -7.85
N TYR A 58 -4.51 5.17 -8.87
CA TYR A 58 -3.18 5.43 -9.41
C TYR A 58 -2.29 6.13 -8.36
N ASP A 59 -2.78 7.22 -7.79
CA ASP A 59 -2.02 7.99 -6.80
C ASP A 59 -1.70 7.15 -5.56
N MET A 60 -2.66 6.37 -5.08
CA MET A 60 -2.43 5.47 -3.95
C MET A 60 -1.40 4.39 -4.27
N ALA A 61 -1.36 3.89 -5.51
CA ALA A 61 -0.31 2.98 -5.94
C ALA A 61 1.07 3.65 -5.96
N GLN A 62 1.17 4.91 -6.40
CA GLN A 62 2.42 5.68 -6.36
C GLN A 62 2.86 5.98 -4.92
N ILE A 63 1.92 6.32 -4.03
CA ILE A 63 2.21 6.52 -2.60
C ILE A 63 2.77 5.23 -1.99
N LEU A 64 2.16 4.07 -2.24
CA LEU A 64 2.68 2.80 -1.74
C LEU A 64 4.05 2.48 -2.36
N ARG A 65 4.23 2.72 -3.67
CA ARG A 65 5.52 2.53 -4.34
C ARG A 65 6.63 3.36 -3.71
N TRP A 66 6.37 4.64 -3.44
CA TRP A 66 7.29 5.50 -2.72
C TRP A 66 7.54 5.02 -1.28
N ALA A 67 6.47 4.69 -0.55
CA ALA A 67 6.59 4.22 0.83
C ALA A 67 7.46 2.96 0.95
N LEU A 68 7.39 2.04 -0.02
CA LEU A 68 8.23 0.83 -0.07
C LEU A 68 9.73 1.13 -0.25
N THR A 69 10.10 2.33 -0.71
CA THR A 69 11.52 2.76 -0.75
C THR A 69 12.01 3.31 0.59
N GLN A 70 11.10 3.56 1.55
CA GLN A 70 11.48 4.13 2.85
C GLN A 70 12.00 3.05 3.80
N PRO A 71 13.11 3.30 4.50
CA PRO A 71 13.71 2.33 5.41
C PRO A 71 12.70 1.85 6.47
N GLY A 72 12.56 0.54 6.63
CA GLY A 72 11.69 -0.08 7.62
C GLY A 72 10.20 -0.12 7.30
N PHE A 73 9.72 0.61 6.28
CA PHE A 73 8.30 0.62 5.94
C PHE A 73 7.79 -0.78 5.55
N GLU A 74 8.50 -1.48 4.67
CA GLU A 74 8.09 -2.80 4.21
C GLU A 74 7.96 -3.79 5.38
N THR A 75 8.89 -3.76 6.34
CA THR A 75 8.82 -4.60 7.56
C THR A 75 7.53 -4.39 8.36
N ILE A 76 7.09 -3.12 8.48
CA ILE A 76 5.83 -2.79 9.17
C ILE A 76 4.62 -3.17 8.32
N PHE A 77 4.68 -2.90 7.02
CA PHE A 77 3.58 -3.11 6.09
C PHE A 77 3.28 -4.59 5.85
N THR A 78 4.32 -5.42 5.81
CA THR A 78 4.19 -6.87 5.59
C THR A 78 3.96 -7.68 6.86
N ARG A 79 4.04 -7.06 8.05
CA ARG A 79 3.86 -7.77 9.31
C ARG A 79 2.52 -8.51 9.36
N LEU A 80 2.59 -9.80 9.64
CA LEU A 80 1.43 -10.68 9.75
C LEU A 80 1.17 -11.13 11.19
N GLU A 81 2.24 -11.27 11.97
CA GLU A 81 2.19 -11.77 13.33
C GLU A 81 1.43 -10.80 14.25
N MET A 82 0.78 -11.38 15.25
CA MET A 82 0.15 -10.62 16.31
C MET A 82 1.19 -9.72 17.01
N TYR A 83 0.83 -8.47 17.21
CA TYR A 83 1.62 -7.54 18.01
C TYR A 83 1.10 -7.50 19.44
N THR A 84 1.97 -7.73 20.40
CA THR A 84 1.67 -7.64 21.83
C THR A 84 2.27 -6.36 22.39
N MET A 85 1.41 -5.52 22.96
CA MET A 85 1.82 -4.30 23.64
C MET A 85 1.81 -4.53 25.15
N ALA A 86 2.95 -4.34 25.78
CA ALA A 86 3.07 -4.43 27.23
C ALA A 86 2.20 -3.39 27.96
N PRO A 87 1.85 -3.64 29.23
CA PRO A 87 1.20 -2.65 30.07
C PRO A 87 2.01 -1.35 30.16
N THR A 88 1.30 -0.23 30.30
CA THR A 88 1.90 1.09 30.59
C THR A 88 1.42 1.58 31.95
N ASN A 89 1.98 2.68 32.43
CA ASN A 89 1.53 3.33 33.66
C ASN A 89 0.08 3.84 33.61
N VAL A 90 -0.43 4.14 32.39
CA VAL A 90 -1.81 4.62 32.18
C VAL A 90 -2.75 3.47 31.84
N GLN A 91 -2.25 2.44 31.15
CA GLN A 91 -3.02 1.27 30.73
C GLN A 91 -2.34 -0.02 31.24
N PRO A 92 -2.75 -0.53 32.43
CA PRO A 92 -2.07 -1.62 33.11
C PRO A 92 -2.39 -3.02 32.56
N VAL A 93 -2.94 -3.11 31.34
CA VAL A 93 -3.35 -4.37 30.71
C VAL A 93 -2.54 -4.63 29.44
N THR A 94 -2.05 -5.85 29.28
CA THR A 94 -1.45 -6.29 28.02
C THR A 94 -2.48 -6.26 26.89
N ARG A 95 -2.13 -5.67 25.76
CA ARG A 95 -3.00 -5.57 24.59
C ARG A 95 -2.45 -6.37 23.42
N TYR A 96 -3.35 -7.00 22.68
CA TYR A 96 -3.04 -7.86 21.55
C TYR A 96 -3.68 -7.32 20.28
N PHE A 97 -2.90 -7.15 19.23
CA PHE A 97 -3.36 -6.65 17.94
C PHE A 97 -3.08 -7.68 16.86
N SER A 98 -4.14 -8.20 16.26
CA SER A 98 -4.08 -9.22 15.20
C SER A 98 -4.37 -8.61 13.84
N GLN A 99 -3.83 -9.24 12.80
CA GLN A 99 -4.12 -8.87 11.41
C GLN A 99 -5.63 -8.99 11.10
N GLN A 100 -6.17 -7.93 10.49
CA GLN A 100 -7.60 -7.82 10.16
C GLN A 100 -7.92 -8.19 8.71
N ASP A 101 -6.91 -8.24 7.83
CA ASP A 101 -7.12 -8.54 6.43
C ASP A 101 -7.28 -10.03 6.16
N LYS A 102 -8.50 -10.42 5.77
CA LYS A 102 -8.84 -11.81 5.49
C LYS A 102 -8.11 -12.39 4.28
N MET A 103 -7.59 -11.57 3.36
CA MET A 103 -6.80 -12.06 2.23
C MET A 103 -5.39 -12.50 2.62
N ARG A 104 -4.93 -12.12 3.82
CA ARG A 104 -3.62 -12.50 4.36
C ARG A 104 -3.67 -13.63 5.40
N LEU A 105 -4.87 -14.04 5.83
CA LEU A 105 -5.05 -15.08 6.84
C LEU A 105 -5.26 -16.44 6.17
N SER A 106 -4.34 -17.38 6.35
CA SER A 106 -4.32 -18.67 5.65
C SER A 106 -5.57 -19.54 5.88
N TYR A 107 -6.27 -19.35 6.99
CA TYR A 107 -7.52 -20.03 7.30
C TYR A 107 -8.77 -19.38 6.66
N SER A 108 -8.59 -18.23 6.01
CA SER A 108 -9.69 -17.50 5.37
C SER A 108 -9.97 -18.07 3.97
N ARG A 109 -11.24 -18.19 3.60
CA ARG A 109 -11.64 -18.54 2.23
C ARG A 109 -11.20 -17.50 1.18
N TYR A 110 -10.81 -16.31 1.61
CA TYR A 110 -10.35 -15.23 0.75
C TYR A 110 -8.82 -15.17 0.63
N TYR A 111 -8.12 -16.09 1.27
CA TYR A 111 -6.66 -16.09 1.30
C TYR A 111 -6.03 -16.08 -0.10
N ILE A 112 -5.05 -15.20 -0.26
CA ILE A 112 -4.22 -15.09 -1.48
C ILE A 112 -2.75 -15.14 -1.04
N PRO A 113 -2.05 -16.26 -1.28
CA PRO A 113 -0.66 -16.46 -0.81
C PRO A 113 0.33 -15.41 -1.29
N ALA A 114 0.07 -14.83 -2.48
CA ALA A 114 0.94 -13.81 -3.08
C ALA A 114 0.92 -12.47 -2.32
N ILE A 115 -0.10 -12.16 -1.50
CA ILE A 115 -0.20 -10.89 -0.79
C ILE A 115 0.77 -10.85 0.38
N ARG A 116 1.78 -9.99 0.29
CA ARG A 116 2.83 -9.80 1.30
C ARG A 116 2.43 -8.76 2.34
N GLY A 117 1.85 -7.65 1.91
CA GLY A 117 1.42 -6.55 2.76
C GLY A 117 0.16 -5.91 2.25
N SER A 118 -0.65 -5.34 3.16
CA SER A 118 -1.91 -4.70 2.75
C SER A 118 -2.41 -3.68 3.76
N LYS A 119 -3.26 -2.76 3.27
CA LYS A 119 -4.11 -1.89 4.09
C LYS A 119 -5.53 -1.93 3.57
N ILE A 120 -6.46 -2.18 4.48
CA ILE A 120 -7.89 -2.13 4.23
C ILE A 120 -8.47 -0.81 4.72
N GLY A 121 -9.53 -0.33 4.09
CA GLY A 121 -10.30 0.84 4.51
C GLY A 121 -11.79 0.64 4.26
N TYR A 122 -12.59 1.34 5.05
CA TYR A 122 -14.02 1.47 4.86
C TYR A 122 -14.55 2.75 5.51
N THR A 123 -15.33 3.49 4.77
CA THR A 123 -16.26 4.51 5.27
C THR A 123 -17.56 4.43 4.48
N ASN A 124 -18.64 5.02 4.99
CA ASN A 124 -19.92 5.01 4.29
C ASN A 124 -19.87 5.73 2.93
N ILE A 125 -18.98 6.70 2.77
CA ILE A 125 -18.80 7.49 1.54
C ILE A 125 -17.81 6.77 0.60
N ALA A 126 -16.61 6.43 1.09
CA ALA A 126 -15.56 5.82 0.28
C ALA A 126 -15.79 4.32 0.00
N ARG A 127 -16.77 3.69 0.66
CA ARG A 127 -17.01 2.25 0.57
C ARG A 127 -15.78 1.43 0.95
N TYR A 128 -15.66 0.21 0.43
CA TYR A 128 -14.51 -0.64 0.71
C TYR A 128 -13.34 -0.28 -0.20
N SER A 129 -12.18 -0.05 0.40
CA SER A 129 -10.92 0.20 -0.29
C SER A 129 -9.85 -0.79 0.13
N TYR A 130 -8.91 -1.04 -0.75
CA TYR A 130 -7.81 -1.97 -0.54
C TYR A 130 -6.57 -1.54 -1.31
N VAL A 131 -5.43 -1.64 -0.66
CA VAL A 131 -4.13 -1.53 -1.31
C VAL A 131 -3.24 -2.66 -0.82
N CYS A 132 -2.52 -3.32 -1.72
CA CYS A 132 -1.57 -4.35 -1.34
C CYS A 132 -0.30 -4.37 -2.18
N LEU A 133 0.73 -4.95 -1.58
CA LEU A 133 1.91 -5.48 -2.24
C LEU A 133 1.70 -6.99 -2.38
N ALA A 134 1.79 -7.49 -3.60
CA ALA A 134 1.76 -8.92 -3.90
C ALA A 134 3.05 -9.35 -4.59
N GLU A 135 3.49 -10.59 -4.34
CA GLU A 135 4.72 -11.14 -4.90
C GLU A 135 4.54 -12.62 -5.25
N GLN A 136 4.85 -12.96 -6.49
CA GLN A 136 4.81 -14.33 -6.99
C GLN A 136 5.85 -14.51 -8.11
N ASN A 137 6.63 -15.59 -8.05
CA ASN A 137 7.62 -15.95 -9.09
C ASN A 137 8.58 -14.81 -9.47
N GLY A 138 9.04 -14.03 -8.47
CA GLY A 138 9.95 -12.90 -8.68
C GLY A 138 9.28 -11.61 -9.19
N VAL A 139 7.97 -11.66 -9.47
CA VAL A 139 7.19 -10.45 -9.85
C VAL A 139 6.61 -9.81 -8.60
N ARG A 140 6.85 -8.52 -8.42
CA ARG A 140 6.23 -7.70 -7.36
C ARG A 140 5.20 -6.75 -7.98
N LEU A 141 4.00 -6.76 -7.46
CA LEU A 141 2.86 -5.96 -7.94
C LEU A 141 2.24 -5.15 -6.81
N ILE A 142 1.81 -3.94 -7.13
CA ILE A 142 0.91 -3.15 -6.29
C ILE A 142 -0.48 -3.23 -6.89
N CYS A 143 -1.47 -3.62 -6.09
CA CYS A 143 -2.86 -3.65 -6.49
C CYS A 143 -3.67 -2.71 -5.59
N VAL A 144 -4.51 -1.87 -6.21
CA VAL A 144 -5.39 -0.94 -5.51
C VAL A 144 -6.81 -1.09 -6.04
N THR A 145 -7.77 -1.23 -5.14
CA THR A 145 -9.21 -1.16 -5.44
C THR A 145 -9.89 -0.18 -4.50
N MET A 146 -10.83 0.60 -5.03
CA MET A 146 -11.58 1.60 -4.27
C MET A 146 -13.05 1.55 -4.62
N GLN A 147 -13.90 2.01 -3.70
CA GLN A 147 -15.35 2.13 -3.85
C GLN A 147 -16.07 0.80 -4.17
N SER A 148 -15.52 -0.35 -3.77
CA SER A 148 -16.27 -1.61 -3.84
C SER A 148 -17.49 -1.53 -2.94
N GLU A 149 -18.67 -1.81 -3.46
CA GLU A 149 -19.94 -1.65 -2.72
C GLU A 149 -20.04 -2.64 -1.55
N MET A 150 -19.65 -3.89 -1.79
CA MET A 150 -19.65 -4.92 -0.77
C MET A 150 -18.24 -5.35 -0.40
N LYS A 151 -18.10 -5.84 0.83
CA LYS A 151 -16.83 -6.39 1.32
C LYS A 151 -16.32 -7.57 0.47
N THR A 152 -17.25 -8.35 -0.10
CA THR A 152 -16.95 -9.49 -0.97
C THR A 152 -16.42 -9.05 -2.32
N ASP A 153 -16.92 -7.96 -2.87
CA ASP A 153 -16.52 -7.45 -4.17
C ASP A 153 -15.04 -7.06 -4.15
N LYS A 154 -14.62 -6.34 -3.10
CA LYS A 154 -13.21 -6.03 -2.88
C LYS A 154 -12.31 -7.27 -2.96
N TYR A 155 -12.72 -8.40 -2.39
CA TYR A 155 -11.93 -9.63 -2.41
C TYR A 155 -11.87 -10.26 -3.81
N ASN A 156 -12.98 -10.21 -4.54
CA ASN A 156 -13.08 -10.73 -5.90
C ASN A 156 -12.28 -9.87 -6.88
N ASP A 157 -12.41 -8.53 -6.77
CA ASP A 157 -11.70 -7.57 -7.61
C ASP A 157 -10.19 -7.74 -7.48
N VAL A 158 -9.68 -7.77 -6.25
CA VAL A 158 -8.24 -7.94 -5.99
C VAL A 158 -7.75 -9.28 -6.54
N ARG A 159 -8.49 -10.37 -6.34
CA ARG A 159 -8.13 -11.68 -6.90
C ARG A 159 -8.05 -11.64 -8.42
N THR A 160 -9.10 -11.12 -9.07
CA THR A 160 -9.16 -11.01 -10.53
C THR A 160 -8.00 -10.20 -11.10
N LEU A 161 -7.67 -9.07 -10.48
CA LEU A 161 -6.57 -8.22 -10.92
C LEU A 161 -5.21 -8.89 -10.74
N LEU A 162 -4.98 -9.55 -9.60
CA LEU A 162 -3.72 -10.26 -9.35
C LEU A 162 -3.55 -11.47 -10.25
N ASP A 163 -4.61 -12.29 -10.42
CA ASP A 163 -4.58 -13.46 -11.31
C ASP A 163 -4.30 -13.02 -12.76
N TYR A 164 -4.96 -11.95 -13.23
CA TYR A 164 -4.72 -11.37 -14.55
C TYR A 164 -3.26 -10.91 -14.72
N ALA A 165 -2.73 -10.18 -13.74
CA ALA A 165 -1.39 -9.63 -13.84
C ALA A 165 -0.32 -10.72 -13.74
N PHE A 166 -0.41 -11.64 -12.79
CA PHE A 166 0.57 -12.73 -12.66
C PHE A 166 0.54 -13.72 -13.82
N ALA A 167 -0.57 -13.83 -14.55
CA ALA A 167 -0.62 -14.63 -15.77
C ALA A 167 0.10 -13.98 -16.96
N ARG A 168 0.33 -12.64 -16.92
CA ARG A 168 0.91 -11.87 -18.04
C ARG A 168 2.34 -11.42 -17.79
N TYR A 169 2.71 -11.19 -16.54
CA TYR A 169 4.03 -10.70 -16.19
C TYR A 169 4.86 -11.80 -15.54
N THR A 170 6.05 -12.01 -16.06
CA THR A 170 7.05 -12.91 -15.48
C THR A 170 8.22 -12.06 -14.98
N GLY A 171 8.80 -12.44 -13.85
CA GLY A 171 10.04 -11.84 -13.37
C GLY A 171 11.16 -12.17 -14.35
N TYR A 172 11.82 -11.14 -14.85
CA TYR A 172 13.07 -11.31 -15.58
C TYR A 172 14.21 -11.10 -14.59
N THR A 173 15.02 -12.12 -14.41
CA THR A 173 16.29 -12.00 -13.70
C THR A 173 17.36 -11.92 -14.76
N ASP A 174 18.03 -10.77 -14.85
CA ASP A 174 19.25 -10.69 -15.63
C ASP A 174 20.24 -11.73 -15.08
N LEU A 175 20.44 -12.79 -15.83
CA LEU A 175 21.63 -13.59 -15.61
C LEU A 175 22.79 -12.67 -15.98
N PRO A 176 23.80 -12.49 -15.11
CA PRO A 176 24.97 -11.72 -15.47
C PRO A 176 25.52 -12.35 -16.79
N SER A 177 25.21 -11.69 -17.88
CA SER A 177 25.65 -12.12 -19.20
C SER A 177 27.15 -11.97 -19.21
N GLN A 178 27.87 -13.07 -19.30
CA GLN A 178 29.27 -13.03 -19.56
C GLN A 178 29.50 -12.30 -20.92
N GLY A 179 29.65 -10.96 -20.84
CA GLY A 179 30.16 -10.16 -21.95
C GLY A 179 29.20 -9.91 -23.12
N LEU A 180 27.91 -10.12 -23.01
CA LEU A 180 26.96 -9.67 -24.02
C LEU A 180 26.59 -8.21 -23.76
N THR A 181 27.24 -7.29 -24.45
CA THR A 181 26.83 -5.89 -24.57
C THR A 181 26.15 -5.71 -25.92
N GLY A 182 24.94 -5.17 -25.95
CA GLY A 182 24.16 -4.89 -27.14
C GLY A 182 23.18 -3.76 -26.95
N GLU A 183 22.78 -3.13 -28.04
CA GLU A 183 21.66 -2.18 -28.02
C GLU A 183 20.37 -2.96 -28.23
N VAL A 184 19.40 -2.79 -27.29
CA VAL A 184 18.07 -3.39 -27.39
C VAL A 184 17.06 -2.26 -27.58
N GLU A 185 16.21 -2.41 -28.60
CA GLU A 185 15.09 -1.50 -28.83
C GLU A 185 13.97 -1.79 -27.84
N VAL A 186 13.57 -0.80 -27.02
CA VAL A 186 12.46 -0.95 -26.07
C VAL A 186 11.16 -0.68 -26.79
N VAL A 187 10.38 -1.74 -27.04
CA VAL A 187 9.05 -1.66 -27.66
C VAL A 187 7.96 -1.77 -26.59
N GLY A 188 7.06 -0.80 -26.53
CA GLY A 188 5.84 -0.90 -25.71
C GLY A 188 5.73 -0.03 -24.46
N GLY A 189 6.60 0.93 -24.28
CA GLY A 189 6.41 2.01 -23.31
C GLY A 189 5.70 3.20 -23.98
N GLY A 190 4.68 3.78 -23.37
CA GLY A 190 3.97 4.97 -23.89
C GLY A 190 4.81 6.25 -23.90
N GLY A 191 6.02 6.20 -24.40
CA GLY A 191 6.95 7.30 -24.59
C GLY A 191 8.18 6.81 -25.35
N THR A 192 8.85 7.69 -26.06
CA THR A 192 10.11 7.43 -26.76
C THR A 192 11.21 7.12 -25.74
N LEU A 193 11.23 5.92 -25.22
CA LEU A 193 12.44 5.38 -24.61
C LEU A 193 13.30 4.92 -25.78
N GLY A 194 14.42 5.61 -25.97
CA GLY A 194 15.43 5.23 -26.95
C GLY A 194 16.01 3.85 -26.66
N LYS A 195 17.07 3.50 -27.36
CA LYS A 195 17.81 2.27 -27.16
C LYS A 195 18.44 2.23 -25.77
N VAL A 196 18.35 1.07 -25.11
CA VAL A 196 19.04 0.78 -23.85
C VAL A 196 20.23 -0.11 -24.17
N THR A 197 21.40 0.28 -23.69
CA THR A 197 22.61 -0.58 -23.74
C THR A 197 22.54 -1.58 -22.58
N VAL A 198 22.57 -2.86 -22.89
CA VAL A 198 22.61 -3.97 -21.93
C VAL A 198 23.99 -4.57 -21.91
#